data_8407f0bb977914e5ffd3280d616d1fdf
#
_entry.id   8407f0bb977914e5ffd3280d616d1fdf
#
_cell.length_a   1.000
_cell.length_b   1.000
_cell.length_c   1.000
_cell.angle_alpha   90.00
_cell.angle_beta   90.00
_cell.angle_gamma   90.00
#
_symmetry.space_group_name_H-M   'P 1'
#
loop_
_entity.id
_entity.type
_entity.pdbx_description
1 polymer ?
#
loop_
_entity_poly.entity_id
_entity_poly.type
_entity_poly.pdbx_seq_one_letter_code
_entity_poly.pdbx_strand_id
1 'polypeptide(L)'
;MDDRLEKIAKVNYWNGNRFDSGVERTWYLDRIIPYTGNRVIKVVTGQRRAGKSWLMRQVMASMLKNGVMDPSQILYVNKEFYRFSFLHTTDDLMDLYETYCREINPDKKSYVFFDEVHNIPGWERVIDSLSQDPSIDCEVFLTGSNSKMLSGELSTLLSGRYIEFEVQPFSYREYLRTVHSSPSRSTMLDYLQSGGLPEFINLRGEETKRHYVESVKDTILLRDIVERYNIKDAALLNSIFAYLVNNGTSLVSVSNVVNYLNNEQSRRNPKAKEKNYETVSNYIGYLTDAFVILKADRYDLKGKEILKGAAKFYANDNSYHNYLFDGFGFGQGALLESYVYQAVRRAGWKVYVGRVQNKEVDFVCTDHDNRLYVQSSWTIEDEETAEREYSALESIDDSYPKIVVTMDDIARKNRNGILNIQAWNLEDYLVKLSARYNIIQG
;
A
#
# COMPACT_ATOMS: atom_id res chain seq x y z
N MET A 1 -24.94 -5.65 -31.57
CA MET A 1 -23.98 -5.65 -30.45
C MET A 1 -24.24 -6.91 -29.65
N ASP A 2 -23.20 -7.66 -29.30
CA ASP A 2 -23.27 -8.87 -28.44
C ASP A 2 -23.90 -8.51 -27.07
N ASP A 3 -24.78 -9.38 -26.55
CA ASP A 3 -25.49 -9.16 -25.28
C ASP A 3 -24.56 -8.93 -24.09
N ARG A 4 -23.34 -9.50 -24.12
CA ARG A 4 -22.32 -9.30 -23.10
C ARG A 4 -21.76 -7.89 -23.16
N LEU A 5 -21.48 -7.38 -24.37
CA LEU A 5 -21.01 -6.01 -24.58
C LEU A 5 -22.07 -4.99 -24.16
N GLU A 6 -23.37 -5.26 -24.42
CA GLU A 6 -24.46 -4.40 -23.94
C GLU A 6 -24.52 -4.33 -22.41
N LYS A 7 -24.34 -5.47 -21.72
CA LYS A 7 -24.31 -5.53 -20.25
C LYS A 7 -23.19 -4.69 -19.65
N ILE A 8 -21.98 -4.73 -20.25
CA ILE A 8 -20.80 -4.05 -19.73
C ILE A 8 -20.64 -2.63 -20.27
N ALA A 9 -21.37 -2.23 -21.32
CA ALA A 9 -21.33 -0.88 -21.88
C ALA A 9 -21.54 0.20 -20.81
N LYS A 10 -22.41 -0.05 -19.83
CA LYS A 10 -22.73 0.89 -18.74
C LYS A 10 -21.56 1.18 -17.77
N VAL A 11 -20.51 0.38 -17.78
CA VAL A 11 -19.31 0.56 -16.95
C VAL A 11 -18.05 0.85 -17.78
N ASN A 12 -18.21 0.96 -19.10
CA ASN A 12 -17.19 1.36 -20.07
C ASN A 12 -17.45 2.76 -20.62
N TYR A 13 -16.44 3.42 -21.14
CA TYR A 13 -16.53 4.80 -21.67
C TYR A 13 -17.24 4.92 -23.02
N TRP A 14 -17.73 3.80 -23.55
CA TRP A 14 -18.47 3.76 -24.82
C TRP A 14 -19.76 4.58 -24.74
N ASN A 15 -20.28 5.00 -25.89
CA ASN A 15 -21.54 5.73 -26.00
C ASN A 15 -21.59 7.07 -25.23
N GLY A 16 -20.43 7.69 -24.97
CA GLY A 16 -20.34 8.97 -24.28
C GLY A 16 -20.49 8.89 -22.76
N ASN A 17 -20.39 7.69 -22.17
CA ASN A 17 -20.42 7.52 -20.72
C ASN A 17 -19.25 8.26 -20.06
N ARG A 18 -19.52 8.85 -18.91
CA ARG A 18 -18.53 9.49 -18.05
C ARG A 18 -18.68 8.92 -16.64
N PHE A 19 -17.55 8.78 -15.95
CA PHE A 19 -17.53 8.23 -14.60
C PHE A 19 -16.87 9.22 -13.64
N ASP A 20 -17.39 9.25 -12.42
CA ASP A 20 -16.72 9.93 -11.33
C ASP A 20 -15.36 9.25 -11.06
N SER A 21 -14.33 10.06 -10.97
CA SER A 21 -12.95 9.63 -10.68
C SER A 21 -12.55 9.86 -9.22
N GLY A 22 -13.45 10.44 -8.40
CA GLY A 22 -13.20 10.70 -6.98
C GLY A 22 -12.08 11.72 -6.72
N VAL A 23 -11.45 11.62 -5.57
CA VAL A 23 -10.32 12.48 -5.17
C VAL A 23 -9.10 12.15 -6.00
N GLU A 24 -8.61 13.12 -6.75
CA GLU A 24 -7.48 12.94 -7.66
C GLU A 24 -6.19 12.58 -6.91
N ARG A 25 -5.56 11.50 -7.33
CA ARG A 25 -4.33 10.96 -6.77
C ARG A 25 -3.12 11.30 -7.65
N THR A 26 -2.83 12.60 -7.76
CA THR A 26 -1.79 13.14 -8.65
C THR A 26 -0.45 12.43 -8.50
N TRP A 27 -0.02 12.10 -7.27
CA TRP A 27 1.21 11.37 -7.01
C TRP A 27 1.31 10.05 -7.79
N TYR A 28 0.22 9.29 -7.87
CA TYR A 28 0.18 8.03 -8.61
C TYR A 28 0.04 8.26 -10.11
N LEU A 29 -0.77 9.24 -10.52
CA LEU A 29 -0.94 9.58 -11.93
C LEU A 29 0.39 10.01 -12.55
N ASP A 30 1.14 10.89 -11.89
CA ASP A 30 2.45 11.37 -12.35
C ASP A 30 3.48 10.24 -12.51
N ARG A 31 3.27 9.11 -11.81
CA ARG A 31 4.13 7.92 -11.89
C ARG A 31 3.65 6.89 -12.88
N ILE A 32 2.35 6.73 -13.10
CA ILE A 32 1.78 5.70 -14.00
C ILE A 32 1.75 6.20 -15.45
N ILE A 33 1.32 7.44 -15.67
CA ILE A 33 1.13 7.99 -17.03
C ILE A 33 2.42 7.97 -17.87
N PRO A 34 3.63 8.27 -17.35
CA PRO A 34 4.86 8.15 -18.15
C PRO A 34 5.16 6.75 -18.68
N TYR A 35 4.60 5.71 -18.05
CA TYR A 35 4.76 4.32 -18.51
C TYR A 35 3.69 3.87 -19.51
N THR A 36 2.79 4.75 -19.94
CA THR A 36 1.82 4.42 -20.98
C THR A 36 2.44 4.50 -22.39
N GLY A 37 1.80 3.91 -23.38
CA GLY A 37 2.25 3.92 -24.76
C GLY A 37 3.18 2.75 -25.14
N ASN A 38 3.31 1.74 -24.28
CA ASN A 38 4.14 0.56 -24.53
C ASN A 38 3.42 -0.74 -24.12
N ARG A 39 4.05 -1.89 -24.35
CA ARG A 39 3.49 -3.21 -24.03
C ARG A 39 3.79 -3.72 -22.61
N VAL A 40 4.55 -2.97 -21.82
CA VAL A 40 4.81 -3.34 -20.43
C VAL A 40 3.51 -3.28 -19.64
N ILE A 41 3.17 -4.34 -18.95
CA ILE A 41 1.93 -4.44 -18.16
C ILE A 41 2.05 -3.54 -16.93
N LYS A 42 1.04 -2.71 -16.67
CA LYS A 42 0.95 -1.85 -15.49
C LYS A 42 0.11 -2.55 -14.44
N VAL A 43 0.71 -2.86 -13.31
CA VAL A 43 0.04 -3.57 -12.22
C VAL A 43 -0.10 -2.65 -11.01
N VAL A 44 -1.34 -2.40 -10.63
CA VAL A 44 -1.69 -1.57 -9.48
C VAL A 44 -2.05 -2.49 -8.32
N THR A 45 -1.16 -2.61 -7.35
CA THR A 45 -1.34 -3.44 -6.14
C THR A 45 -1.70 -2.60 -4.92
N GLY A 46 -1.99 -3.24 -3.81
CA GLY A 46 -2.25 -2.57 -2.53
C GLY A 46 -3.45 -3.16 -1.80
N GLN A 47 -3.58 -2.83 -0.52
CA GLN A 47 -4.63 -3.40 0.30
C GLN A 47 -6.03 -3.17 -0.28
N ARG A 48 -6.97 -4.03 0.09
CA ARG A 48 -8.40 -3.82 -0.18
C ARG A 48 -8.86 -2.49 0.37
N ARG A 49 -9.69 -1.74 -0.39
CA ARG A 49 -10.21 -0.41 -0.03
C ARG A 49 -9.18 0.73 -0.02
N ALA A 50 -7.96 0.54 -0.53
CA ALA A 50 -6.99 1.63 -0.70
C ALA A 50 -7.29 2.57 -1.90
N GLY A 51 -8.30 2.26 -2.73
CA GLY A 51 -8.69 3.10 -3.86
C GLY A 51 -8.11 2.70 -5.22
N LYS A 52 -7.64 1.45 -5.41
CA LYS A 52 -7.07 0.96 -6.68
C LYS A 52 -8.00 1.14 -7.87
N SER A 53 -9.27 0.72 -7.77
CA SER A 53 -10.27 0.85 -8.85
C SER A 53 -10.55 2.32 -9.19
N TRP A 54 -10.53 3.21 -8.19
CA TRP A 54 -10.65 4.66 -8.41
C TRP A 54 -9.43 5.22 -9.14
N LEU A 55 -8.23 4.80 -8.77
CA LEU A 55 -7.00 5.19 -9.47
C LEU A 55 -7.01 4.71 -10.92
N MET A 56 -7.48 3.48 -11.18
CA MET A 56 -7.67 2.97 -12.54
C MET A 56 -8.58 3.89 -13.38
N ARG A 57 -9.71 4.35 -12.80
CA ARG A 57 -10.60 5.32 -13.47
C ARG A 57 -9.92 6.65 -13.72
N GLN A 58 -9.09 7.13 -12.79
CA GLN A 58 -8.30 8.35 -12.95
C GLN A 58 -7.28 8.21 -14.08
N VAL A 59 -6.60 7.06 -14.19
CA VAL A 59 -5.68 6.76 -15.30
C VAL A 59 -6.45 6.82 -16.63
N MET A 60 -7.58 6.12 -16.75
CA MET A 60 -8.42 6.16 -17.95
C MET A 60 -8.86 7.59 -18.29
N ALA A 61 -9.37 8.33 -17.31
CA ALA A 61 -9.83 9.72 -17.51
C ALA A 61 -8.67 10.66 -17.93
N SER A 62 -7.49 10.48 -17.36
CA SER A 62 -6.29 11.25 -17.72
C SER A 62 -5.83 10.95 -19.15
N MET A 63 -5.79 9.68 -19.55
CA MET A 63 -5.41 9.28 -20.92
C MET A 63 -6.40 9.77 -21.96
N LEU A 64 -7.71 9.73 -21.67
CA LEU A 64 -8.76 10.30 -22.54
C LEU A 64 -8.61 11.82 -22.66
N LYS A 65 -8.42 12.53 -21.53
CA LYS A 65 -8.27 13.99 -21.51
C LYS A 65 -7.06 14.46 -22.31
N ASN A 66 -5.97 13.68 -22.28
CA ASN A 66 -4.73 14.00 -22.98
C ASN A 66 -4.71 13.50 -24.44
N GLY A 67 -5.81 12.91 -24.94
CA GLY A 67 -5.91 12.41 -26.31
C GLY A 67 -5.02 11.21 -26.63
N VAL A 68 -4.60 10.45 -25.61
CA VAL A 68 -3.77 9.24 -25.78
C VAL A 68 -4.60 8.09 -26.35
N MET A 69 -5.91 8.06 -26.05
CA MET A 69 -6.85 7.05 -26.51
C MET A 69 -8.26 7.63 -26.69
N ASP A 70 -9.07 6.98 -27.50
CA ASP A 70 -10.49 7.24 -27.68
C ASP A 70 -11.35 6.38 -26.74
N PRO A 71 -12.58 6.78 -26.40
CA PRO A 71 -13.48 5.96 -25.56
C PRO A 71 -13.70 4.53 -26.08
N SER A 72 -13.76 4.33 -27.40
CA SER A 72 -13.93 2.99 -28.01
C SER A 72 -12.73 2.08 -27.82
N GLN A 73 -11.55 2.64 -27.59
CA GLN A 73 -10.32 1.88 -27.38
C GLN A 73 -10.17 1.32 -25.96
N ILE A 74 -11.09 1.61 -25.05
CA ILE A 74 -11.04 1.16 -23.65
C ILE A 74 -11.92 -0.07 -23.47
N LEU A 75 -11.35 -1.13 -22.93
CA LEU A 75 -12.08 -2.25 -22.36
C LEU A 75 -11.81 -2.32 -20.85
N TYR A 76 -12.80 -1.94 -20.04
CA TYR A 76 -12.75 -2.07 -18.59
C TYR A 76 -13.54 -3.29 -18.12
N VAL A 77 -12.89 -4.20 -17.42
CA VAL A 77 -13.45 -5.43 -16.85
C VAL A 77 -13.21 -5.44 -15.35
N ASN A 78 -14.29 -5.46 -14.56
CA ASN A 78 -14.20 -5.62 -13.10
C ASN A 78 -14.93 -6.90 -12.68
N LYS A 79 -14.16 -7.93 -12.30
CA LYS A 79 -14.69 -9.25 -11.98
C LYS A 79 -15.54 -9.30 -10.70
N GLU A 80 -15.48 -8.28 -9.84
CA GLU A 80 -16.37 -8.18 -8.68
C GLU A 80 -17.79 -7.69 -9.05
N PHE A 81 -17.99 -7.12 -10.24
CA PHE A 81 -19.32 -6.68 -10.67
C PHE A 81 -20.12 -7.85 -11.23
N TYR A 82 -21.37 -8.00 -10.80
CA TYR A 82 -22.30 -9.02 -11.30
C TYR A 82 -22.45 -9.01 -12.83
N ARG A 83 -22.24 -7.86 -13.47
CA ARG A 83 -22.28 -7.72 -14.95
C ARG A 83 -21.28 -8.60 -15.68
N PHE A 84 -20.19 -8.98 -15.01
CA PHE A 84 -19.12 -9.85 -15.50
C PHE A 84 -19.24 -11.28 -14.95
N SER A 85 -20.41 -11.67 -14.42
CA SER A 85 -20.62 -13.02 -13.88
C SER A 85 -20.47 -14.13 -14.93
N PHE A 86 -20.61 -13.80 -16.20
CA PHE A 86 -20.40 -14.73 -17.32
C PHE A 86 -18.93 -15.10 -17.58
N LEU A 87 -17.96 -14.38 -17.00
CA LEU A 87 -16.53 -14.69 -17.13
C LEU A 87 -16.14 -15.73 -16.10
N HIS A 88 -15.97 -16.98 -16.48
CA HIS A 88 -15.58 -18.08 -15.61
C HIS A 88 -14.23 -18.68 -15.97
N THR A 89 -13.85 -18.60 -17.24
CA THR A 89 -12.67 -19.25 -17.83
C THR A 89 -11.79 -18.26 -18.58
N THR A 90 -10.59 -18.70 -18.92
CA THR A 90 -9.70 -17.97 -19.85
C THR A 90 -10.33 -17.75 -21.21
N ASP A 91 -11.06 -18.75 -21.70
CA ASP A 91 -11.71 -18.68 -23.00
C ASP A 91 -12.83 -17.62 -23.02
N ASP A 92 -13.64 -17.53 -21.94
CA ASP A 92 -14.64 -16.46 -21.80
C ASP A 92 -13.99 -15.08 -21.84
N LEU A 93 -12.82 -14.93 -21.20
CA LEU A 93 -12.11 -13.66 -21.13
C LEU A 93 -11.53 -13.26 -22.50
N MET A 94 -10.93 -14.23 -23.21
CA MET A 94 -10.37 -13.99 -24.54
C MET A 94 -11.46 -13.73 -25.57
N ASP A 95 -12.54 -14.51 -25.55
CA ASP A 95 -13.69 -14.31 -26.45
C ASP A 95 -14.39 -12.95 -26.20
N LEU A 96 -14.46 -12.49 -24.95
CA LEU A 96 -14.92 -11.12 -24.67
C LEU A 96 -14.02 -10.07 -25.32
N TYR A 97 -12.70 -10.23 -25.23
CA TYR A 97 -11.72 -9.32 -25.82
C TYR A 97 -11.85 -9.30 -27.36
N GLU A 98 -11.89 -10.47 -28.00
CA GLU A 98 -12.05 -10.58 -29.45
C GLU A 98 -13.36 -10.00 -29.95
N THR A 99 -14.46 -10.24 -29.22
CA THR A 99 -15.77 -9.68 -29.53
C THR A 99 -15.78 -8.15 -29.42
N TYR A 100 -15.12 -7.62 -28.35
CA TYR A 100 -14.94 -6.17 -28.19
C TYR A 100 -14.12 -5.58 -29.35
N CYS A 101 -13.02 -6.19 -29.74
CA CYS A 101 -12.22 -5.72 -30.87
C CYS A 101 -13.06 -5.70 -32.17
N ARG A 102 -13.83 -6.74 -32.43
CA ARG A 102 -14.66 -6.85 -33.65
C ARG A 102 -15.78 -5.83 -33.70
N GLU A 103 -16.50 -5.57 -32.58
CA GLU A 103 -17.73 -4.81 -32.58
C GLU A 103 -17.58 -3.35 -32.13
N ILE A 104 -16.62 -3.04 -31.28
CA ILE A 104 -16.44 -1.72 -30.63
C ILE A 104 -15.18 -1.03 -31.12
N ASN A 105 -14.07 -1.76 -31.25
CA ASN A 105 -12.74 -1.20 -31.54
C ASN A 105 -12.03 -1.91 -32.72
N PRO A 106 -12.65 -1.93 -33.91
CA PRO A 106 -11.99 -2.53 -35.07
C PRO A 106 -10.73 -1.75 -35.46
N ASP A 107 -9.66 -2.48 -35.75
CA ASP A 107 -8.42 -1.98 -36.35
C ASP A 107 -7.66 -0.90 -35.54
N LYS A 108 -7.94 -0.73 -34.24
CA LYS A 108 -7.24 0.23 -33.40
C LYS A 108 -6.59 -0.47 -32.22
N LYS A 109 -5.50 0.14 -31.68
CA LYS A 109 -4.89 -0.28 -30.41
C LYS A 109 -5.93 -0.33 -29.30
N SER A 110 -5.87 -1.38 -28.48
CA SER A 110 -6.74 -1.57 -27.31
C SER A 110 -6.02 -1.20 -26.03
N TYR A 111 -6.75 -0.59 -25.09
CA TYR A 111 -6.33 -0.36 -23.72
C TYR A 111 -7.23 -1.15 -22.80
N VAL A 112 -6.70 -2.22 -22.21
CA VAL A 112 -7.49 -3.15 -21.41
C VAL A 112 -7.17 -2.96 -19.93
N PHE A 113 -8.20 -2.69 -19.14
CA PHE A 113 -8.14 -2.45 -17.71
C PHE A 113 -8.86 -3.58 -16.98
N PHE A 114 -8.09 -4.49 -16.38
CA PHE A 114 -8.59 -5.61 -15.60
C PHE A 114 -8.55 -5.30 -14.11
N ASP A 115 -9.71 -5.22 -13.49
CA ASP A 115 -9.86 -4.95 -12.05
C ASP A 115 -10.29 -6.26 -11.37
N GLU A 116 -9.46 -6.74 -10.41
CA GLU A 116 -9.64 -7.99 -9.66
C GLU A 116 -9.77 -9.26 -10.56
N VAL A 117 -9.02 -9.30 -11.68
CA VAL A 117 -9.08 -10.40 -12.66
C VAL A 117 -8.61 -11.75 -12.09
N HIS A 118 -7.86 -11.75 -11.02
CA HIS A 118 -7.33 -12.96 -10.36
C HIS A 118 -8.42 -13.92 -9.88
N ASN A 119 -9.68 -13.53 -9.92
CA ASN A 119 -10.82 -14.41 -9.65
C ASN A 119 -11.19 -15.34 -10.84
N ILE A 120 -10.45 -15.28 -11.96
CA ILE A 120 -10.60 -16.17 -13.11
C ILE A 120 -9.41 -17.13 -13.14
N PRO A 121 -9.58 -18.44 -12.94
CA PRO A 121 -8.45 -19.38 -12.97
C PRO A 121 -7.68 -19.34 -14.29
N GLY A 122 -6.36 -19.24 -14.24
CA GLY A 122 -5.48 -19.20 -15.42
C GLY A 122 -5.48 -17.87 -16.20
N TRP A 123 -6.02 -16.81 -15.62
CA TRP A 123 -6.08 -15.46 -16.20
C TRP A 123 -4.73 -14.95 -16.69
N GLU A 124 -3.63 -15.38 -16.07
CA GLU A 124 -2.26 -14.99 -16.39
C GLU A 124 -1.89 -15.30 -17.83
N ARG A 125 -2.41 -16.42 -18.37
CA ARG A 125 -2.16 -16.85 -19.77
C ARG A 125 -2.79 -15.89 -20.77
N VAL A 126 -3.99 -15.37 -20.45
CA VAL A 126 -4.66 -14.38 -21.31
C VAL A 126 -3.87 -13.09 -21.31
N ILE A 127 -3.42 -12.63 -20.14
CA ILE A 127 -2.62 -11.40 -20.01
C ILE A 127 -1.28 -11.53 -20.76
N ASP A 128 -0.61 -12.68 -20.64
CA ASP A 128 0.63 -12.94 -21.38
C ASP A 128 0.36 -12.89 -22.89
N SER A 129 -0.70 -13.54 -23.37
CA SER A 129 -1.10 -13.51 -24.77
C SER A 129 -1.37 -12.09 -25.26
N LEU A 130 -2.20 -11.31 -24.55
CA LEU A 130 -2.51 -9.92 -24.89
C LEU A 130 -1.26 -9.03 -24.96
N SER A 131 -0.27 -9.30 -24.12
CA SER A 131 0.97 -8.50 -24.06
C SER A 131 2.03 -8.93 -25.05
N GLN A 132 2.07 -10.21 -25.48
CA GLN A 132 3.18 -10.79 -26.25
C GLN A 132 2.83 -11.09 -27.70
N ASP A 133 1.58 -11.42 -28.02
CA ASP A 133 1.18 -11.76 -29.38
C ASP A 133 1.40 -10.55 -30.31
N PRO A 134 2.27 -10.66 -31.33
CA PRO A 134 2.54 -9.55 -32.24
C PRO A 134 1.33 -9.18 -33.12
N SER A 135 0.33 -10.05 -33.24
CA SER A 135 -0.92 -9.76 -33.97
C SER A 135 -1.89 -8.93 -33.14
N ILE A 136 -1.66 -8.79 -31.83
CA ILE A 136 -2.50 -8.06 -30.90
C ILE A 136 -1.83 -6.73 -30.52
N ASP A 137 -2.42 -5.59 -30.87
CA ASP A 137 -1.97 -4.28 -30.39
C ASP A 137 -2.78 -3.87 -29.15
N CYS A 138 -2.25 -4.28 -27.99
CA CYS A 138 -2.93 -4.11 -26.71
C CYS A 138 -1.97 -3.58 -25.64
N GLU A 139 -2.48 -2.69 -24.80
CA GLU A 139 -1.82 -2.24 -23.58
C GLU A 139 -2.66 -2.63 -22.36
N VAL A 140 -2.03 -3.31 -21.40
CA VAL A 140 -2.73 -3.97 -20.29
C VAL A 140 -2.42 -3.27 -18.98
N PHE A 141 -3.50 -3.00 -18.20
CA PHE A 141 -3.49 -2.50 -16.84
C PHE A 141 -4.23 -3.48 -15.92
N LEU A 142 -3.64 -3.81 -14.79
CA LEU A 142 -4.20 -4.78 -13.84
C LEU A 142 -4.33 -4.16 -12.45
N THR A 143 -5.33 -4.61 -11.66
CA THR A 143 -5.32 -4.38 -10.21
C THR A 143 -5.30 -5.69 -9.44
N GLY A 144 -4.76 -5.63 -8.21
CA GLY A 144 -4.82 -6.74 -7.28
C GLY A 144 -4.67 -6.32 -5.83
N SER A 145 -5.38 -7.02 -4.94
CA SER A 145 -5.35 -6.79 -3.49
C SER A 145 -4.29 -7.60 -2.74
N ASN A 146 -3.39 -8.28 -3.46
CA ASN A 146 -2.38 -9.13 -2.85
C ASN A 146 -1.08 -9.11 -3.66
N SER A 147 0.07 -8.98 -3.00
CA SER A 147 1.39 -8.96 -3.62
C SER A 147 1.76 -10.28 -4.30
N LYS A 148 1.22 -11.40 -3.82
CA LYS A 148 1.43 -12.73 -4.44
C LYS A 148 0.77 -12.88 -5.80
N MET A 149 -0.11 -11.98 -6.19
CA MET A 149 -0.53 -11.90 -7.59
C MET A 149 0.68 -11.76 -8.52
N LEU A 150 1.75 -11.12 -8.04
CA LEU A 150 2.98 -10.88 -8.80
C LEU A 150 4.10 -11.89 -8.51
N SER A 151 4.03 -12.66 -7.43
CA SER A 151 5.13 -13.54 -6.97
C SER A 151 4.93 -15.04 -7.28
N GLY A 152 3.80 -15.43 -7.84
CA GLY A 152 3.51 -16.83 -8.21
C GLY A 152 3.78 -17.13 -9.68
N GLU A 153 2.80 -17.68 -10.36
CA GLU A 153 2.88 -18.00 -11.79
C GLU A 153 3.11 -16.75 -12.67
N LEU A 154 2.62 -15.57 -12.23
CA LEU A 154 2.92 -14.30 -12.89
C LEU A 154 4.41 -13.96 -12.93
N SER A 155 5.14 -14.22 -11.83
CA SER A 155 6.57 -13.92 -11.82
C SER A 155 7.36 -14.77 -12.80
N THR A 156 6.87 -15.98 -13.10
CA THR A 156 7.47 -16.88 -14.10
C THR A 156 7.00 -16.56 -15.51
N LEU A 157 5.71 -16.35 -15.71
CA LEU A 157 5.14 -16.09 -17.05
C LEU A 157 5.41 -14.67 -17.54
N LEU A 158 5.29 -13.67 -16.64
CA LEU A 158 5.44 -12.25 -16.99
C LEU A 158 6.77 -11.64 -16.51
N SER A 159 7.79 -12.49 -16.23
CA SER A 159 9.09 -12.02 -15.72
C SER A 159 9.70 -10.92 -16.61
N GLY A 160 9.97 -9.75 -15.98
CA GLY A 160 10.54 -8.59 -16.66
C GLY A 160 9.57 -7.82 -17.59
N ARG A 161 8.26 -8.12 -17.55
CA ARG A 161 7.26 -7.56 -18.48
C ARG A 161 6.20 -6.72 -17.82
N TYR A 162 6.32 -6.47 -16.53
CA TYR A 162 5.38 -5.62 -15.78
C TYR A 162 6.10 -4.60 -14.90
N ILE A 163 5.38 -3.54 -14.58
CA ILE A 163 5.77 -2.54 -13.59
C ILE A 163 4.69 -2.49 -12.53
N GLU A 164 5.11 -2.52 -11.26
CA GLU A 164 4.22 -2.49 -10.12
C GLU A 164 4.11 -1.08 -9.54
N PHE A 165 2.87 -0.68 -9.22
CA PHE A 165 2.53 0.54 -8.50
C PHE A 165 1.74 0.18 -7.26
N GLU A 166 2.39 0.20 -6.09
CA GLU A 166 1.72 -0.08 -4.81
C GLU A 166 0.90 1.14 -4.37
N VAL A 167 -0.40 0.94 -4.20
CA VAL A 167 -1.37 1.96 -3.75
C VAL A 167 -1.68 1.77 -2.28
N GLN A 168 -1.36 2.79 -1.49
CA GLN A 168 -1.68 2.87 -0.07
C GLN A 168 -2.97 3.67 0.15
N PRO A 169 -3.59 3.62 1.35
CA PRO A 169 -4.62 4.56 1.76
C PRO A 169 -4.21 6.01 1.51
N PHE A 170 -5.14 6.97 1.62
CA PHE A 170 -4.82 8.36 1.36
C PHE A 170 -3.64 8.84 2.18
N SER A 171 -2.74 9.58 1.54
CA SER A 171 -1.70 10.35 2.20
C SER A 171 -2.30 11.52 2.98
N TYR A 172 -1.52 12.14 3.85
CA TYR A 172 -1.95 13.36 4.53
C TYR A 172 -2.33 14.47 3.54
N ARG A 173 -1.57 14.62 2.46
CA ARG A 173 -1.88 15.58 1.38
C ARG A 173 -3.20 15.27 0.66
N GLU A 174 -3.47 13.98 0.40
CA GLU A 174 -4.75 13.54 -0.18
C GLU A 174 -5.91 13.75 0.82
N TYR A 175 -5.69 13.42 2.10
CA TYR A 175 -6.64 13.73 3.18
C TYR A 175 -6.98 15.22 3.25
N LEU A 176 -6.00 16.12 3.23
CA LEU A 176 -6.24 17.57 3.24
C LEU A 176 -7.13 18.04 2.09
N ARG A 177 -7.00 17.44 0.90
CA ARG A 177 -7.90 17.74 -0.22
C ARG A 177 -9.35 17.34 0.09
N THR A 178 -9.56 16.22 0.80
CA THR A 178 -10.92 15.75 1.15
C THR A 178 -11.61 16.64 2.17
N VAL A 179 -10.84 17.19 3.10
CA VAL A 179 -11.37 18.06 4.16
C VAL A 179 -11.25 19.57 3.82
N HIS A 180 -10.75 19.89 2.61
CA HIS A 180 -10.56 21.25 2.13
C HIS A 180 -9.77 22.14 3.10
N SER A 181 -8.70 21.59 3.68
CA SER A 181 -7.88 22.28 4.69
C SER A 181 -6.42 22.40 4.29
N SER A 182 -5.71 23.27 4.99
CA SER A 182 -4.26 23.48 4.84
C SER A 182 -3.47 22.66 5.87
N PRO A 183 -2.19 22.35 5.61
CA PRO A 183 -1.33 21.65 6.56
C PRO A 183 -1.21 22.41 7.88
N SER A 184 -1.46 21.72 8.99
CA SER A 184 -1.34 22.27 10.34
C SER A 184 -1.21 21.15 11.37
N ARG A 185 -0.80 21.50 12.58
CA ARG A 185 -0.78 20.54 13.71
C ARG A 185 -2.15 19.91 13.96
N SER A 186 -3.22 20.72 13.92
CA SER A 186 -4.59 20.23 14.15
C SER A 186 -5.02 19.20 13.10
N THR A 187 -4.88 19.53 11.83
CA THR A 187 -5.26 18.62 10.74
C THR A 187 -4.38 17.37 10.69
N MET A 188 -3.11 17.46 11.14
CA MET A 188 -2.25 16.28 11.30
C MET A 188 -2.73 15.38 12.45
N LEU A 189 -3.15 15.96 13.59
CA LEU A 189 -3.75 15.19 14.68
C LEU A 189 -4.99 14.44 14.21
N ASP A 190 -5.88 15.12 13.49
CA ASP A 190 -7.09 14.51 12.94
C ASP A 190 -6.75 13.35 11.99
N TYR A 191 -5.74 13.52 11.13
CA TYR A 191 -5.28 12.46 10.22
C TYR A 191 -4.62 11.29 10.96
N LEU A 192 -3.75 11.55 11.95
CA LEU A 192 -3.14 10.49 12.77
C LEU A 192 -4.20 9.68 13.50
N GLN A 193 -5.30 10.32 13.91
CA GLN A 193 -6.42 9.68 14.60
C GLN A 193 -7.35 8.94 13.64
N SER A 194 -7.73 9.54 12.52
CA SER A 194 -8.68 8.93 11.57
C SER A 194 -8.03 7.88 10.67
N GLY A 195 -6.76 8.05 10.30
CA GLY A 195 -6.13 7.32 9.22
C GLY A 195 -6.51 7.88 7.84
N GLY A 196 -6.13 7.13 6.79
CA GLY A 196 -6.28 7.51 5.39
C GLY A 196 -7.21 6.61 4.57
N LEU A 197 -8.08 5.78 5.19
CA LEU A 197 -9.03 4.97 4.41
C LEU A 197 -9.96 5.85 3.58
N PRO A 198 -9.97 5.74 2.23
CA PRO A 198 -10.69 6.67 1.36
C PRO A 198 -12.17 6.83 1.66
N GLU A 199 -12.86 5.77 2.08
CA GLU A 199 -14.30 5.80 2.37
C GLU A 199 -14.66 6.68 3.57
N PHE A 200 -13.69 7.02 4.44
CA PHE A 200 -13.94 7.87 5.61
C PHE A 200 -14.50 9.24 5.26
N ILE A 201 -14.26 9.75 4.04
CA ILE A 201 -14.86 11.00 3.56
C ILE A 201 -16.39 10.94 3.51
N ASN A 202 -16.96 9.74 3.34
CA ASN A 202 -18.40 9.50 3.24
C ASN A 202 -19.05 9.10 4.59
N LEU A 203 -18.24 8.80 5.62
CA LEU A 203 -18.71 8.29 6.90
C LEU A 203 -18.79 9.37 7.94
N ARG A 204 -19.93 9.44 8.64
CA ARG A 204 -20.14 10.38 9.75
C ARG A 204 -20.25 9.62 11.07
N GLY A 205 -19.58 10.15 12.10
CA GLY A 205 -19.59 9.59 13.45
C GLY A 205 -18.57 8.45 13.65
N GLU A 206 -18.04 8.39 14.85
CA GLU A 206 -16.94 7.47 15.20
C GLU A 206 -17.38 5.99 15.20
N GLU A 207 -18.62 5.72 15.62
CA GLU A 207 -19.19 4.37 15.60
C GLU A 207 -19.29 3.80 14.18
N THR A 208 -19.75 4.62 13.22
CA THR A 208 -19.84 4.22 11.81
C THR A 208 -18.45 3.92 11.23
N LYS A 209 -17.45 4.74 11.56
CA LYS A 209 -16.07 4.51 11.13
C LYS A 209 -15.50 3.23 11.75
N ARG A 210 -15.76 2.97 13.05
CA ARG A 210 -15.36 1.73 13.73
C ARG A 210 -15.90 0.51 13.02
N HIS A 211 -17.22 0.43 12.79
CA HIS A 211 -17.84 -0.68 12.08
C HIS A 211 -17.29 -0.85 10.68
N TYR A 212 -16.96 0.26 9.99
CA TYR A 212 -16.35 0.18 8.69
C TYR A 212 -14.94 -0.43 8.74
N VAL A 213 -14.09 0.00 9.69
CA VAL A 213 -12.72 -0.58 9.85
C VAL A 213 -12.78 -2.05 10.21
N GLU A 214 -13.71 -2.45 11.11
CA GLU A 214 -13.97 -3.86 11.44
C GLU A 214 -14.33 -4.65 10.17
N SER A 215 -15.27 -4.14 9.38
CA SER A 215 -15.69 -4.78 8.13
C SER A 215 -14.55 -4.89 7.11
N VAL A 216 -13.72 -3.85 6.97
CA VAL A 216 -12.54 -3.89 6.08
C VAL A 216 -11.54 -4.94 6.55
N LYS A 217 -11.20 -4.95 7.84
CA LYS A 217 -10.31 -5.96 8.45
C LYS A 217 -10.86 -7.37 8.22
N ASP A 218 -12.13 -7.61 8.54
CA ASP A 218 -12.74 -8.93 8.39
C ASP A 218 -12.76 -9.39 6.92
N THR A 219 -13.05 -8.48 5.99
CA THR A 219 -13.00 -8.79 4.57
C THR A 219 -11.59 -9.18 4.12
N ILE A 220 -10.56 -8.45 4.56
CA ILE A 220 -9.17 -8.77 4.23
C ILE A 220 -8.78 -10.11 4.84
N LEU A 221 -9.04 -10.33 6.13
CA LEU A 221 -8.65 -11.56 6.81
C LEU A 221 -9.38 -12.78 6.25
N LEU A 222 -10.69 -12.69 6.03
CA LEU A 222 -11.48 -13.84 5.59
C LEU A 222 -11.33 -14.10 4.09
N ARG A 223 -11.52 -13.08 3.25
CA ARG A 223 -11.58 -13.26 1.81
C ARG A 223 -10.21 -13.23 1.14
N ASP A 224 -9.36 -12.28 1.50
CA ASP A 224 -8.07 -12.12 0.83
C ASP A 224 -6.99 -13.05 1.42
N ILE A 225 -7.19 -13.58 2.65
CA ILE A 225 -6.22 -14.46 3.30
C ILE A 225 -6.81 -15.86 3.56
N VAL A 226 -7.86 -16.00 4.36
CA VAL A 226 -8.38 -17.34 4.76
C VAL A 226 -8.83 -18.14 3.56
N GLU A 227 -9.67 -17.59 2.69
CA GLU A 227 -10.15 -18.28 1.49
C GLU A 227 -9.00 -18.56 0.51
N ARG A 228 -8.14 -17.57 0.25
CA ARG A 228 -7.04 -17.70 -0.71
C ARG A 228 -6.00 -18.75 -0.33
N TYR A 229 -5.60 -18.81 0.95
CA TYR A 229 -4.58 -19.74 1.45
C TYR A 229 -5.17 -20.99 2.12
N ASN A 230 -6.50 -21.17 2.05
CA ASN A 230 -7.22 -22.27 2.68
C ASN A 230 -6.86 -22.45 4.17
N ILE A 231 -6.86 -21.34 4.91
CA ILE A 231 -6.48 -21.31 6.32
C ILE A 231 -7.56 -21.96 7.18
N LYS A 232 -7.15 -22.92 8.03
CA LYS A 232 -8.07 -23.62 8.93
C LYS A 232 -8.32 -22.91 10.26
N ASP A 233 -7.38 -22.09 10.72
CA ASP A 233 -7.44 -21.40 12.03
C ASP A 233 -7.50 -19.89 11.81
N ALA A 234 -8.67 -19.38 11.43
CA ALA A 234 -8.91 -17.94 11.24
C ALA A 234 -8.78 -17.16 12.56
N ALA A 235 -9.08 -17.81 13.71
CA ALA A 235 -8.94 -17.16 15.02
C ALA A 235 -7.46 -16.90 15.35
N LEU A 236 -6.56 -17.82 15.02
CA LEU A 236 -5.12 -17.60 15.13
C LEU A 236 -4.64 -16.44 14.25
N LEU A 237 -5.10 -16.37 13.00
CA LEU A 237 -4.77 -15.27 12.09
C LEU A 237 -5.17 -13.91 12.69
N ASN A 238 -6.41 -13.82 13.20
CA ASN A 238 -6.89 -12.59 13.83
C ASN A 238 -6.07 -12.24 15.09
N SER A 239 -5.66 -13.24 15.89
CA SER A 239 -4.82 -13.02 17.07
C SER A 239 -3.42 -12.52 16.70
N ILE A 240 -2.82 -13.03 15.62
CA ILE A 240 -1.54 -12.56 15.10
C ILE A 240 -1.68 -11.12 14.58
N PHE A 241 -2.73 -10.82 13.82
CA PHE A 241 -3.01 -9.45 13.36
C PHE A 241 -3.12 -8.48 14.54
N ALA A 242 -3.93 -8.82 15.54
CA ALA A 242 -4.10 -8.01 16.74
C ALA A 242 -2.77 -7.77 17.49
N TYR A 243 -1.97 -8.84 17.64
CA TYR A 243 -0.65 -8.72 18.26
C TYR A 243 0.26 -7.75 17.50
N LEU A 244 0.35 -7.89 16.17
CA LEU A 244 1.22 -7.05 15.34
C LEU A 244 0.78 -5.58 15.35
N VAL A 245 -0.52 -5.31 15.29
CA VAL A 245 -1.05 -3.93 15.33
C VAL A 245 -0.76 -3.30 16.70
N ASN A 246 -0.99 -4.02 17.81
CA ASN A 246 -0.79 -3.50 19.17
C ASN A 246 0.69 -3.35 19.56
N ASN A 247 1.59 -4.10 18.91
CA ASN A 247 3.03 -4.01 19.10
C ASN A 247 3.74 -3.32 17.93
N GLY A 248 3.01 -2.59 17.10
CA GLY A 248 3.58 -1.76 16.06
C GLY A 248 4.63 -0.81 16.63
N THR A 249 5.67 -0.50 15.86
CA THR A 249 6.84 0.30 16.28
C THR A 249 7.82 -0.40 17.23
N SER A 250 7.48 -1.56 17.80
CA SER A 250 8.40 -2.38 18.58
C SER A 250 9.08 -3.45 17.72
N LEU A 251 10.29 -3.85 18.11
CA LEU A 251 10.96 -4.98 17.46
C LEU A 251 10.29 -6.29 17.85
N VAL A 252 9.73 -6.97 16.86
CA VAL A 252 9.01 -8.24 17.03
C VAL A 252 9.71 -9.33 16.22
N SER A 253 9.97 -10.48 16.85
CA SER A 253 10.37 -11.71 16.16
C SER A 253 9.19 -12.69 16.09
N VAL A 254 9.21 -13.60 15.13
CA VAL A 254 8.20 -14.69 15.05
C VAL A 254 8.15 -15.48 16.34
N SER A 255 9.30 -15.74 16.98
CA SER A 255 9.39 -16.44 18.28
C SER A 255 8.68 -15.67 19.40
N ASN A 256 8.75 -14.32 19.41
CA ASN A 256 8.02 -13.51 20.39
C ASN A 256 6.51 -13.69 20.23
N VAL A 257 6.01 -13.71 18.97
CA VAL A 257 4.59 -13.93 18.67
C VAL A 257 4.16 -15.32 19.11
N VAL A 258 4.94 -16.37 18.78
CA VAL A 258 4.68 -17.75 19.20
C VAL A 258 4.60 -17.89 20.73
N ASN A 259 5.58 -17.32 21.45
CA ASN A 259 5.61 -17.36 22.90
C ASN A 259 4.41 -16.65 23.52
N TYR A 260 4.03 -15.48 23.01
CA TYR A 260 2.86 -14.76 23.47
C TYR A 260 1.57 -15.59 23.28
N LEU A 261 1.38 -16.14 22.08
CA LEU A 261 0.18 -16.91 21.73
C LEU A 261 0.08 -18.20 22.57
N ASN A 262 1.18 -18.89 22.80
CA ASN A 262 1.21 -20.10 23.60
C ASN A 262 0.96 -19.79 25.09
N ASN A 263 1.49 -18.70 25.62
CA ASN A 263 1.21 -18.25 26.98
C ASN A 263 -0.28 -17.91 27.18
N GLU A 264 -0.87 -17.14 26.26
CA GLU A 264 -2.29 -16.83 26.31
C GLU A 264 -3.18 -18.07 26.20
N GLN A 265 -2.82 -18.99 25.29
CA GLN A 265 -3.54 -20.25 25.11
C GLN A 265 -3.45 -21.13 26.36
N SER A 266 -2.26 -21.27 26.97
CA SER A 266 -2.04 -22.08 28.17
C SER A 266 -2.83 -21.58 29.37
N ARG A 267 -3.01 -20.27 29.50
CA ARG A 267 -3.86 -19.64 30.53
C ARG A 267 -5.33 -20.04 30.37
N ARG A 268 -5.81 -20.14 29.11
CA ARG A 268 -7.23 -20.49 28.81
C ARG A 268 -7.46 -21.99 28.77
N ASN A 269 -6.53 -22.75 28.22
CA ASN A 269 -6.61 -24.21 28.08
C ASN A 269 -5.19 -24.83 28.14
N PRO A 270 -4.76 -25.30 29.33
CA PRO A 270 -3.43 -25.89 29.51
C PRO A 270 -3.14 -27.13 28.68
N LYS A 271 -4.18 -27.80 28.13
CA LYS A 271 -4.04 -29.00 27.30
C LYS A 271 -4.07 -28.71 25.81
N ALA A 272 -4.19 -27.44 25.39
CA ALA A 272 -4.23 -27.10 23.98
C ALA A 272 -2.85 -27.33 23.33
N LYS A 273 -2.86 -27.77 22.08
CA LYS A 273 -1.63 -27.93 21.30
C LYS A 273 -0.93 -26.59 21.05
N GLU A 274 0.35 -26.51 21.34
CA GLU A 274 1.15 -25.31 21.09
C GLU A 274 1.16 -24.91 19.61
N LYS A 275 1.19 -23.61 19.36
CA LYS A 275 1.37 -23.04 18.03
C LYS A 275 2.84 -23.17 17.63
N ASN A 276 3.08 -23.58 16.38
CA ASN A 276 4.44 -23.73 15.89
C ASN A 276 4.93 -22.48 15.15
N TYR A 277 6.24 -22.36 15.07
CA TYR A 277 6.92 -21.23 14.43
C TYR A 277 6.53 -21.06 12.95
N GLU A 278 6.49 -22.15 12.20
CA GLU A 278 6.23 -22.13 10.75
C GLU A 278 4.83 -21.58 10.42
N THR A 279 3.81 -22.07 11.15
CA THR A 279 2.43 -21.57 10.97
C THR A 279 2.33 -20.08 11.25
N VAL A 280 2.92 -19.60 12.35
CA VAL A 280 2.90 -18.20 12.73
C VAL A 280 3.68 -17.35 11.71
N SER A 281 4.84 -17.82 11.26
CA SER A 281 5.64 -17.16 10.23
C SER A 281 4.87 -17.03 8.91
N ASN A 282 4.20 -18.08 8.47
CA ASN A 282 3.39 -18.07 7.25
C ASN A 282 2.21 -17.08 7.37
N TYR A 283 1.54 -17.06 8.53
CA TYR A 283 0.41 -16.14 8.73
C TYR A 283 0.85 -14.67 8.77
N ILE A 284 2.01 -14.37 9.35
CA ILE A 284 2.62 -13.04 9.25
C ILE A 284 2.91 -12.70 7.78
N GLY A 285 3.45 -13.65 7.02
CA GLY A 285 3.66 -13.52 5.58
C GLY A 285 2.36 -13.18 4.83
N TYR A 286 1.28 -13.88 5.11
CA TYR A 286 -0.02 -13.64 4.46
C TYR A 286 -0.62 -12.27 4.79
N LEU A 287 -0.42 -11.78 6.02
CA LEU A 287 -0.83 -10.43 6.42
C LEU A 287 -0.03 -9.34 5.66
N THR A 288 1.26 -9.59 5.43
CA THR A 288 2.10 -8.67 4.63
C THR A 288 1.77 -8.75 3.15
N ASP A 289 1.50 -9.94 2.62
CA ASP A 289 1.08 -10.13 1.23
C ASP A 289 -0.26 -9.44 0.92
N ALA A 290 -1.17 -9.38 1.88
CA ALA A 290 -2.45 -8.65 1.77
C ALA A 290 -2.31 -7.14 2.04
N PHE A 291 -1.10 -6.64 2.22
CA PHE A 291 -0.79 -5.23 2.50
C PHE A 291 -1.50 -4.64 3.73
N VAL A 292 -2.03 -5.47 4.64
CA VAL A 292 -2.67 -4.98 5.86
C VAL A 292 -1.67 -4.72 6.97
N ILE A 293 -0.56 -5.45 6.95
CA ILE A 293 0.63 -5.23 7.79
C ILE A 293 1.83 -4.98 6.87
N LEU A 294 2.60 -3.97 7.18
CA LEU A 294 3.84 -3.61 6.51
C LEU A 294 5.02 -3.99 7.41
N LYS A 295 6.10 -4.49 6.82
CA LYS A 295 7.29 -4.95 7.53
C LYS A 295 8.48 -4.05 7.23
N ALA A 296 9.19 -3.63 8.29
CA ALA A 296 10.49 -2.97 8.20
C ALA A 296 11.56 -3.89 8.79
N ASP A 297 12.42 -4.44 7.94
CA ASP A 297 13.57 -5.23 8.38
C ASP A 297 14.63 -4.36 9.05
N ARG A 298 15.46 -4.96 9.89
CA ARG A 298 16.55 -4.24 10.53
C ARG A 298 17.77 -4.15 9.60
N TYR A 299 18.44 -3.01 9.63
CA TYR A 299 19.66 -2.76 8.87
C TYR A 299 20.79 -2.30 9.78
N ASP A 300 21.92 -3.01 9.77
CA ASP A 300 23.14 -2.61 10.46
C ASP A 300 23.92 -1.62 9.59
N LEU A 301 23.99 -0.37 10.03
CA LEU A 301 24.68 0.70 9.30
C LEU A 301 26.20 0.48 9.22
N LYS A 302 26.78 -0.16 10.24
CA LYS A 302 28.23 -0.45 10.29
C LYS A 302 28.58 -1.68 9.44
N GLY A 303 27.81 -2.77 9.60
CA GLY A 303 27.98 -4.01 8.83
C GLY A 303 27.45 -3.90 7.41
N LYS A 304 26.63 -2.90 7.11
CA LYS A 304 25.94 -2.70 5.80
C LYS A 304 25.14 -3.93 5.37
N GLU A 305 24.46 -4.55 6.31
CA GLU A 305 23.69 -5.78 6.07
C GLU A 305 22.31 -5.75 6.72
N ILE A 306 21.37 -6.50 6.13
CA ILE A 306 20.05 -6.73 6.68
C ILE A 306 20.15 -7.79 7.78
N LEU A 307 19.75 -7.42 9.00
CA LEU A 307 19.76 -8.32 10.15
C LEU A 307 18.55 -9.25 10.13
N LYS A 308 18.78 -10.54 10.24
CA LYS A 308 17.72 -11.55 10.35
C LYS A 308 17.12 -11.56 11.76
N GLY A 309 15.85 -11.98 11.85
CA GLY A 309 15.14 -12.28 13.09
C GLY A 309 14.05 -11.29 13.42
N ALA A 310 14.34 -10.26 14.23
CA ALA A 310 13.32 -9.28 14.59
C ALA A 310 13.18 -8.17 13.55
N ALA A 311 11.94 -7.71 13.35
CA ALA A 311 11.59 -6.59 12.48
C ALA A 311 10.57 -5.70 13.20
N LYS A 312 10.32 -4.48 12.71
CA LYS A 312 9.14 -3.72 13.11
C LYS A 312 8.00 -4.01 12.12
N PHE A 313 6.77 -3.99 12.63
CA PHE A 313 5.57 -4.21 11.83
C PHE A 313 4.63 -3.03 12.02
N TYR A 314 4.16 -2.46 10.94
CA TYR A 314 3.26 -1.31 10.93
C TYR A 314 1.94 -1.71 10.31
N ALA A 315 0.82 -1.29 10.89
CA ALA A 315 -0.45 -1.32 10.19
C ALA A 315 -0.37 -0.41 8.96
N ASN A 316 -0.95 -0.82 7.84
CA ASN A 316 -0.93 0.00 6.62
C ASN A 316 -1.81 1.26 6.73
N ASP A 317 -2.59 1.38 7.81
CA ASP A 317 -3.38 2.56 8.14
C ASP A 317 -3.56 2.68 9.66
N ASN A 318 -3.42 3.89 10.20
CA ASN A 318 -3.55 4.13 11.64
C ASN A 318 -4.97 3.85 12.17
N SER A 319 -5.99 3.86 11.30
CA SER A 319 -7.37 3.54 11.68
C SER A 319 -7.50 2.13 12.26
N TYR A 320 -6.71 1.16 11.83
CA TYR A 320 -6.74 -0.18 12.40
C TYR A 320 -6.43 -0.18 13.89
N HIS A 321 -5.42 0.58 14.30
CA HIS A 321 -5.08 0.70 15.70
C HIS A 321 -6.16 1.48 16.46
N ASN A 322 -6.55 2.65 15.95
CA ASN A 322 -7.40 3.58 16.67
C ASN A 322 -8.84 3.08 16.82
N TYR A 323 -9.38 2.37 15.83
CA TYR A 323 -10.77 1.92 15.83
C TYR A 323 -10.98 0.47 16.27
N LEU A 324 -9.96 -0.40 16.20
CA LEU A 324 -10.09 -1.79 16.60
C LEU A 324 -9.64 -2.08 18.04
N PHE A 325 -8.77 -1.22 18.59
CA PHE A 325 -8.11 -1.48 19.88
C PHE A 325 -8.21 -0.30 20.86
N ASP A 326 -9.09 0.66 20.61
CA ASP A 326 -9.39 1.81 21.47
C ASP A 326 -8.16 2.66 21.88
N GLY A 327 -7.08 2.60 21.09
CA GLY A 327 -5.84 3.32 21.37
C GLY A 327 -5.05 2.81 22.58
N PHE A 328 -5.47 1.70 23.21
CA PHE A 328 -4.79 1.15 24.39
C PHE A 328 -3.38 0.66 24.07
N GLY A 329 -2.41 1.20 24.79
CA GLY A 329 -1.01 0.77 24.71
C GLY A 329 -0.20 1.34 23.54
N PHE A 330 -0.81 2.08 22.62
CA PHE A 330 -0.13 2.67 21.46
C PHE A 330 -0.07 4.19 21.65
N GLY A 331 1.03 4.70 22.14
CA GLY A 331 1.18 6.13 22.42
C GLY A 331 1.16 7.00 21.17
N GLN A 332 0.98 8.31 21.36
CA GLN A 332 1.01 9.30 20.25
C GLN A 332 2.30 9.23 19.43
N GLY A 333 3.44 8.94 20.07
CA GLY A 333 4.73 8.74 19.38
C GLY A 333 4.68 7.58 18.39
N ALA A 334 4.03 6.48 18.74
CA ALA A 334 3.91 5.32 17.87
C ALA A 334 2.97 5.59 16.66
N LEU A 335 1.91 6.39 16.84
CA LEU A 335 1.06 6.84 15.72
C LEU A 335 1.87 7.72 14.74
N LEU A 336 2.70 8.61 15.28
CA LEU A 336 3.58 9.45 14.47
C LEU A 336 4.62 8.61 13.73
N GLU A 337 5.29 7.67 14.42
CA GLU A 337 6.27 6.77 13.81
C GLU A 337 5.64 5.94 12.67
N SER A 338 4.43 5.40 12.88
CA SER A 338 3.67 4.68 11.86
C SER A 338 3.37 5.55 10.64
N TYR A 339 2.94 6.80 10.87
CA TYR A 339 2.73 7.77 9.78
C TYR A 339 4.02 8.06 9.02
N VAL A 340 5.11 8.33 9.73
CA VAL A 340 6.43 8.61 9.12
C VAL A 340 6.87 7.45 8.24
N TYR A 341 6.75 6.21 8.73
CA TYR A 341 7.04 5.00 7.95
C TYR A 341 6.23 4.95 6.66
N GLN A 342 4.91 5.14 6.75
CA GLN A 342 4.00 5.12 5.60
C GLN A 342 4.35 6.25 4.60
N ALA A 343 4.61 7.48 5.08
CA ALA A 343 4.93 8.62 4.24
C ALA A 343 6.23 8.43 3.45
N VAL A 344 7.28 7.94 4.12
CA VAL A 344 8.57 7.68 3.47
C VAL A 344 8.46 6.55 2.45
N ARG A 345 7.77 5.45 2.80
CA ARG A 345 7.52 4.35 1.88
C ARG A 345 6.71 4.79 0.65
N ARG A 346 5.66 5.60 0.85
CA ARG A 346 4.86 6.18 -0.24
C ARG A 346 5.71 7.06 -1.16
N ALA A 347 6.70 7.75 -0.61
CA ALA A 347 7.64 8.54 -1.39
C ALA A 347 8.63 7.71 -2.24
N GLY A 348 8.52 6.37 -2.21
CA GLY A 348 9.30 5.44 -3.05
C GLY A 348 10.55 4.87 -2.39
N TRP A 349 10.81 5.21 -1.14
CA TRP A 349 11.98 4.69 -0.43
C TRP A 349 11.76 3.26 0.07
N LYS A 350 12.80 2.43 0.00
CA LYS A 350 12.89 1.20 0.80
C LYS A 350 13.25 1.59 2.22
N VAL A 351 12.46 1.14 3.19
CA VAL A 351 12.56 1.58 4.59
C VAL A 351 12.98 0.42 5.49
N TYR A 352 14.01 0.67 6.28
CA TYR A 352 14.56 -0.27 7.26
C TYR A 352 14.62 0.38 8.63
N VAL A 353 14.60 -0.41 9.70
CA VAL A 353 14.94 0.04 11.06
C VAL A 353 16.45 0.02 11.21
N GLY A 354 17.05 1.16 11.48
CA GLY A 354 18.49 1.32 11.56
C GLY A 354 19.08 0.87 12.89
N ARG A 355 20.27 0.29 12.84
CA ARG A 355 21.13 0.08 14.00
C ARG A 355 22.49 0.69 13.75
N VAL A 356 22.92 1.59 14.63
CA VAL A 356 24.27 2.16 14.62
C VAL A 356 24.87 1.98 16.00
N GLN A 357 25.90 1.12 16.11
CA GLN A 357 26.48 0.71 17.40
C GLN A 357 25.38 0.13 18.34
N ASN A 358 25.09 0.81 19.47
CA ASN A 358 24.06 0.42 20.43
C ASN A 358 22.80 1.29 20.35
N LYS A 359 22.70 2.18 19.34
CA LYS A 359 21.55 3.07 19.15
C LYS A 359 20.68 2.56 18.01
N GLU A 360 19.39 2.77 18.16
CA GLU A 360 18.41 2.57 17.08
C GLU A 360 18.23 3.89 16.32
N VAL A 361 18.08 3.78 15.01
CA VAL A 361 17.62 4.85 14.13
C VAL A 361 16.28 4.37 13.58
N ASP A 362 15.21 5.14 13.80
CA ASP A 362 13.88 4.67 13.46
C ASP A 362 13.79 4.22 12.01
N PHE A 363 14.32 5.04 11.09
CA PHE A 363 14.31 4.67 9.67
C PHE A 363 15.63 4.99 8.97
N VAL A 364 16.12 3.97 8.28
CA VAL A 364 17.13 4.04 7.23
C VAL A 364 16.43 3.82 5.90
N CYS A 365 16.34 4.86 5.11
CA CYS A 365 15.62 4.86 3.85
C CYS A 365 16.63 4.83 2.71
N THR A 366 16.43 3.92 1.75
CA THR A 366 17.37 3.73 0.63
C THR A 366 16.64 3.72 -0.69
N ASP A 367 17.26 4.33 -1.69
CA ASP A 367 16.89 4.23 -3.10
C ASP A 367 18.16 4.27 -3.94
N HIS A 368 18.57 3.14 -4.51
CA HIS A 368 19.86 2.96 -5.20
C HIS A 368 21.02 3.45 -4.31
N ASP A 369 21.71 4.50 -4.74
CA ASP A 369 22.83 5.12 -4.00
C ASP A 369 22.38 6.22 -3.02
N ASN A 370 21.09 6.59 -3.05
CA ASN A 370 20.57 7.63 -2.17
C ASN A 370 20.16 7.08 -0.82
N ARG A 371 20.32 7.89 0.21
CA ARG A 371 19.91 7.57 1.59
C ARG A 371 19.22 8.75 2.24
N LEU A 372 18.34 8.44 3.19
CA LEU A 372 17.71 9.38 4.10
C LEU A 372 17.62 8.71 5.47
N TYR A 373 18.02 9.39 6.53
CA TYR A 373 17.90 8.91 7.90
C TYR A 373 16.83 9.72 8.63
N VAL A 374 15.93 9.02 9.30
CA VAL A 374 14.78 9.66 9.95
C VAL A 374 14.65 9.15 11.39
N GLN A 375 14.51 10.08 12.32
CA GLN A 375 13.99 9.85 13.68
C GLN A 375 12.59 10.46 13.77
N SER A 376 11.72 9.86 14.56
CA SER A 376 10.38 10.39 14.84
C SER A 376 10.20 10.50 16.35
N SER A 377 9.85 11.69 16.81
CA SER A 377 9.54 11.93 18.22
C SER A 377 8.30 12.81 18.30
N TRP A 378 7.40 12.49 19.24
CA TRP A 378 6.21 13.34 19.40
C TRP A 378 6.60 14.79 19.71
N THR A 379 7.59 14.98 20.58
CA THR A 379 8.17 16.29 20.89
C THR A 379 9.65 16.15 21.20
N ILE A 380 10.41 17.21 20.93
CA ILE A 380 11.81 17.38 21.31
C ILE A 380 11.99 18.70 22.06
N GLU A 381 10.93 19.24 22.68
CA GLU A 381 11.02 20.46 23.50
C GLU A 381 11.92 20.23 24.71
N ASP A 382 11.86 19.05 25.33
CA ASP A 382 12.78 18.64 26.37
C ASP A 382 14.18 18.32 25.81
N GLU A 383 15.23 18.83 26.49
CA GLU A 383 16.62 18.72 26.01
C GLU A 383 17.17 17.29 26.09
N GLU A 384 16.75 16.49 27.08
CA GLU A 384 17.16 15.09 27.21
C GLU A 384 16.60 14.26 26.06
N THR A 385 15.32 14.45 25.73
CA THR A 385 14.68 13.82 24.57
C THR A 385 15.34 14.26 23.27
N ALA A 386 15.58 15.58 23.12
CA ALA A 386 16.25 16.10 21.93
C ALA A 386 17.66 15.48 21.77
N GLU A 387 18.46 15.44 22.85
CA GLU A 387 19.81 14.86 22.80
C GLU A 387 19.77 13.38 22.37
N ARG A 388 18.82 12.62 22.88
CA ARG A 388 18.64 11.20 22.53
C ARG A 388 18.38 11.05 21.02
N GLU A 389 17.43 11.82 20.46
CA GLU A 389 17.02 11.71 19.05
C GLU A 389 18.14 12.20 18.10
N TYR A 390 18.76 13.34 18.41
CA TYR A 390 19.85 13.86 17.57
C TYR A 390 21.09 12.99 17.63
N SER A 391 21.48 12.50 18.82
CA SER A 391 22.71 11.73 18.99
C SER A 391 22.71 10.40 18.22
N ALA A 392 21.53 9.81 17.96
CA ALA A 392 21.43 8.64 17.11
C ALA A 392 21.86 8.97 15.67
N LEU A 393 21.35 10.06 15.12
CA LEU A 393 21.66 10.53 13.78
C LEU A 393 23.10 11.10 13.65
N GLU A 394 23.60 11.77 14.66
CA GLU A 394 24.97 12.29 14.72
C GLU A 394 26.03 11.18 14.72
N SER A 395 25.66 9.98 15.21
CA SER A 395 26.55 8.82 15.21
C SER A 395 26.75 8.18 13.83
N ILE A 396 26.00 8.64 12.81
CA ILE A 396 26.12 8.19 11.42
C ILE A 396 27.13 9.10 10.71
N ASP A 397 28.28 8.54 10.36
CA ASP A 397 29.38 9.27 9.71
C ASP A 397 29.24 9.22 8.17
N ASP A 398 28.25 9.97 7.65
CA ASP A 398 28.09 10.23 6.23
C ASP A 398 27.35 11.56 5.97
N SER A 399 27.29 11.99 4.70
CA SER A 399 26.73 13.28 4.27
C SER A 399 25.29 13.20 3.76
N TYR A 400 24.62 12.05 3.88
CA TYR A 400 23.23 11.94 3.46
C TYR A 400 22.28 12.74 4.37
N PRO A 401 21.12 13.15 3.87
CA PRO A 401 20.14 13.88 4.67
C PRO A 401 19.74 13.12 5.93
N LYS A 402 19.66 13.88 7.03
CA LYS A 402 19.23 13.42 8.34
C LYS A 402 18.14 14.32 8.86
N ILE A 403 17.01 13.77 9.28
CA ILE A 403 15.86 14.54 9.76
C ILE A 403 15.29 13.96 11.05
N VAL A 404 14.79 14.85 11.90
CA VAL A 404 13.95 14.51 13.06
C VAL A 404 12.55 15.05 12.77
N VAL A 405 11.54 14.18 12.78
CA VAL A 405 10.13 14.53 12.53
C VAL A 405 9.40 14.67 13.85
N THR A 406 8.72 15.80 14.07
CA THR A 406 8.04 16.08 15.35
C THR A 406 6.64 16.69 15.16
N MET A 407 5.87 16.68 16.27
CA MET A 407 4.60 17.39 16.37
C MET A 407 4.73 18.76 17.05
N ASP A 408 5.94 19.26 17.26
CA ASP A 408 6.20 20.59 17.85
C ASP A 408 5.73 21.72 16.91
N ASP A 409 5.12 22.75 17.47
CA ASP A 409 4.63 23.89 16.70
C ASP A 409 5.79 24.71 16.07
N ILE A 410 6.94 24.72 16.75
CA ILE A 410 8.13 25.44 16.31
C ILE A 410 9.24 24.43 16.04
N ALA A 411 9.68 24.35 14.79
CA ALA A 411 10.82 23.52 14.42
C ALA A 411 12.12 24.07 15.07
N ARG A 412 12.92 23.18 15.67
CA ARG A 412 14.25 23.55 16.18
C ARG A 412 15.19 23.95 15.02
N LYS A 413 16.16 24.78 15.31
CA LYS A 413 17.21 25.15 14.37
C LYS A 413 18.00 23.89 13.93
N ASN A 414 18.55 23.96 12.72
CA ASN A 414 19.46 22.93 12.22
C ASN A 414 20.58 22.65 13.22
N ARG A 415 20.78 21.38 13.55
CA ARG A 415 21.85 20.92 14.44
C ARG A 415 22.77 19.97 13.66
N ASN A 416 24.01 20.38 13.41
CA ASN A 416 25.04 19.56 12.71
C ASN A 416 24.57 19.00 11.36
N GLY A 417 23.77 19.76 10.60
CA GLY A 417 23.20 19.32 9.33
C GLY A 417 21.90 18.51 9.46
N ILE A 418 21.45 18.21 10.67
CA ILE A 418 20.19 17.48 10.92
C ILE A 418 19.04 18.50 10.98
N LEU A 419 18.03 18.29 10.16
CA LEU A 419 16.84 19.15 10.09
C LEU A 419 15.74 18.62 11.02
N ASN A 420 15.07 19.53 11.73
CA ASN A 420 13.79 19.21 12.38
C ASN A 420 12.65 19.59 11.43
N ILE A 421 11.81 18.62 11.11
CA ILE A 421 10.66 18.75 10.20
C ILE A 421 9.37 18.51 11.01
N GLN A 422 8.47 19.44 10.94
CA GLN A 422 7.12 19.24 11.50
C GLN A 422 6.37 18.18 10.70
N ALA A 423 5.63 17.28 11.36
CA ALA A 423 4.97 16.14 10.74
C ALA A 423 4.07 16.54 9.55
N TRP A 424 3.33 17.66 9.65
CA TRP A 424 2.46 18.16 8.58
C TRP A 424 3.20 18.74 7.37
N ASN A 425 4.53 18.92 7.46
CA ASN A 425 5.39 19.36 6.37
C ASN A 425 6.23 18.20 5.77
N LEU A 426 6.16 17.00 6.36
CA LEU A 426 7.01 15.87 5.97
C LEU A 426 6.80 15.47 4.50
N GLU A 427 5.55 15.33 4.05
CA GLU A 427 5.27 14.89 2.67
C GLU A 427 5.77 15.93 1.65
N ASP A 428 5.68 17.23 1.94
CA ASP A 428 6.24 18.28 1.08
C ASP A 428 7.77 18.25 1.02
N TYR A 429 8.41 17.94 2.15
CA TYR A 429 9.85 17.75 2.21
C TYR A 429 10.26 16.52 1.38
N LEU A 430 9.57 15.39 1.53
CA LEU A 430 9.86 14.16 0.79
C LEU A 430 9.69 14.35 -0.73
N VAL A 431 8.65 15.05 -1.18
CA VAL A 431 8.46 15.36 -2.62
C VAL A 431 9.63 16.16 -3.16
N LYS A 432 10.08 17.21 -2.45
CA LYS A 432 11.24 18.02 -2.86
C LYS A 432 12.53 17.21 -2.88
N LEU A 433 12.70 16.32 -1.90
CA LEU A 433 13.88 15.46 -1.82
C LEU A 433 13.88 14.42 -2.94
N SER A 434 12.74 13.77 -3.21
CA SER A 434 12.59 12.82 -4.31
C SER A 434 12.84 13.44 -5.68
N ALA A 435 12.37 14.66 -5.90
CA ALA A 435 12.66 15.41 -7.12
C ALA A 435 14.15 15.69 -7.28
N ARG A 436 14.86 16.01 -6.18
CA ARG A 436 16.31 16.26 -6.19
C ARG A 436 17.13 15.00 -6.54
N TYR A 437 16.67 13.84 -6.12
CA TYR A 437 17.36 12.55 -6.34
C TYR A 437 16.81 11.75 -7.51
N ASN A 438 15.85 12.27 -8.26
CA ASN A 438 15.17 11.56 -9.35
C ASN A 438 14.53 10.22 -8.92
N ILE A 439 14.16 10.08 -7.65
CA ILE A 439 13.55 8.85 -7.08
C ILE A 439 12.21 8.50 -7.75
N ILE A 440 11.58 9.49 -8.38
CA ILE A 440 10.28 9.35 -9.06
C ILE A 440 10.44 8.93 -10.53
N GLN A 441 11.65 8.91 -11.06
CA GLN A 441 11.93 8.64 -12.48
C GLN A 441 12.40 7.20 -12.75
N GLY A 442 12.43 6.34 -11.74
CA GLY A 442 12.79 4.93 -11.88
C GLY A 442 11.59 4.00 -11.98
#